data_c8f5132e79b4870652eafbb41314204a
#
_entry.id   c8f5132e79b4870652eafbb41314204a
#
_cell.length_a   1.000
_cell.length_b   1.000
_cell.length_c   1.000
_cell.angle_alpha   90.00
_cell.angle_beta   90.00
_cell.angle_gamma   90.00
#
_symmetry.space_group_name_H-M   'P 1'
#
loop_
_entity.id
_entity.type
_entity.pdbx_description
1 polymer ?
#
loop_
_entity_poly.entity_id
_entity_poly.type
_entity_poly.pdbx_seq_one_letter_code
_entity_poly.pdbx_strand_id
1 'polypeptide(L)'
;MPRLTLGLLLLLTLAPLRAQEQPIESQQAESEAELSGLIIDNAITRFGHDFHRYLSFALQDATGLDGDLVVRERPSARWGSLVWVEHGQRIVYRRFLQPNVAEIETIANEAARLIQENISRNKLQNLLLDTYDMDRDEL
;
A
#
# COMPACT_ATOMS: atom_id res chain seq x y z
N MET A 1 21.17 -58.30 57.81
CA MET A 1 20.21 -57.32 57.28
C MET A 1 20.98 -56.14 56.71
N PRO A 2 21.29 -56.06 55.39
CA PRO A 2 21.95 -54.93 54.80
C PRO A 2 20.93 -53.95 54.22
N ARG A 3 21.02 -52.70 54.58
CA ARG A 3 20.23 -51.57 54.04
C ARG A 3 20.84 -51.11 52.72
N LEU A 4 20.11 -51.31 51.61
CA LEU A 4 20.40 -50.77 50.30
C LEU A 4 19.99 -49.32 50.29
N THR A 5 20.96 -48.39 50.20
CA THR A 5 20.73 -46.99 49.89
C THR A 5 20.82 -46.79 48.39
N LEU A 6 19.67 -46.58 47.80
CA LEU A 6 19.50 -46.29 46.37
C LEU A 6 19.80 -44.78 46.15
N GLY A 7 21.01 -44.48 45.62
CA GLY A 7 21.35 -43.15 45.21
C GLY A 7 20.67 -42.77 43.88
N LEU A 8 19.69 -41.87 43.91
CA LEU A 8 19.02 -41.30 42.77
C LEU A 8 19.96 -40.22 42.16
N LEU A 9 20.65 -40.56 41.07
CA LEU A 9 21.44 -39.67 40.28
C LEU A 9 20.56 -38.82 39.38
N LEU A 10 20.25 -37.56 39.77
CA LEU A 10 19.47 -36.60 39.00
C LEU A 10 20.40 -36.01 37.92
N LEU A 11 20.29 -36.57 36.71
CA LEU A 11 20.99 -36.06 35.50
C LEU A 11 20.27 -34.83 34.98
N LEU A 12 20.73 -33.64 35.34
CA LEU A 12 20.25 -32.35 34.85
C LEU A 12 20.76 -32.12 33.43
N THR A 13 19.98 -32.45 32.43
CA THR A 13 20.31 -32.15 31.03
C THR A 13 20.10 -30.65 30.75
N LEU A 14 21.22 -29.90 30.69
CA LEU A 14 21.23 -28.55 30.12
C LEU A 14 20.96 -28.66 28.62
N ALA A 15 19.72 -28.34 28.20
CA ALA A 15 19.40 -28.10 26.82
C ALA A 15 19.97 -26.72 26.42
N PRO A 16 20.77 -26.61 25.35
CA PRO A 16 21.21 -25.31 24.86
C PRO A 16 20.00 -24.58 24.27
N LEU A 17 19.66 -23.43 24.87
CA LEU A 17 18.68 -22.49 24.34
C LEU A 17 19.31 -21.91 23.05
N ARG A 18 18.98 -22.46 21.91
CA ARG A 18 19.29 -21.86 20.61
C ARG A 18 18.38 -20.64 20.49
N ALA A 19 18.92 -19.47 20.75
CA ALA A 19 18.34 -18.23 20.27
C ALA A 19 18.30 -18.29 18.74
N GLN A 20 17.11 -18.39 18.16
CA GLN A 20 16.90 -18.16 16.74
C GLN A 20 17.12 -16.66 16.51
N GLU A 21 18.31 -16.31 16.08
CA GLU A 21 18.56 -15.02 15.43
C GLU A 21 17.82 -15.05 14.11
N GLN A 22 16.58 -14.52 14.10
CA GLN A 22 15.90 -14.19 12.85
C GLN A 22 16.68 -13.07 12.18
N PRO A 23 17.02 -13.19 10.89
CA PRO A 23 17.74 -12.16 10.18
C PRO A 23 16.94 -10.84 10.22
N ILE A 24 17.58 -9.78 10.66
CA ILE A 24 16.99 -8.41 10.73
C ILE A 24 16.52 -7.94 9.36
N GLU A 25 17.11 -8.46 8.28
CA GLU A 25 16.73 -8.16 6.89
C GLU A 25 15.28 -8.53 6.54
N SER A 26 14.74 -9.62 7.10
CA SER A 26 13.35 -10.02 6.83
C SER A 26 12.34 -9.07 7.49
N GLN A 27 12.66 -8.51 8.66
CA GLN A 27 11.79 -7.56 9.34
C GLN A 27 11.81 -6.17 8.69
N GLN A 28 12.93 -5.75 8.10
CA GLN A 28 13.02 -4.51 7.36
C GLN A 28 12.25 -4.58 6.03
N ALA A 29 12.35 -5.69 5.30
CA ALA A 29 11.60 -5.88 4.06
C ALA A 29 10.08 -5.94 4.29
N GLU A 30 9.62 -6.57 5.38
CA GLU A 30 8.20 -6.56 5.77
C GLU A 30 7.74 -5.16 6.21
N SER A 31 8.57 -4.40 6.92
CA SER A 31 8.26 -3.03 7.36
C SER A 31 8.22 -2.04 6.19
N GLU A 32 9.07 -2.21 5.18
CA GLU A 32 9.04 -1.38 3.97
C GLU A 32 7.84 -1.71 3.07
N ALA A 33 7.42 -2.97 3.02
CA ALA A 33 6.22 -3.39 2.29
C ALA A 33 4.91 -2.89 2.94
N GLU A 34 4.87 -2.79 4.28
CA GLU A 34 3.71 -2.27 5.01
C GLU A 34 3.52 -0.75 4.87
N LEU A 35 4.56 0.00 4.51
CA LEU A 35 4.50 1.46 4.36
C LEU A 35 4.21 1.92 2.94
N SER A 36 4.16 1.03 1.95
CA SER A 36 3.93 1.38 0.56
C SER A 36 2.45 1.39 0.22
N GLY A 37 1.88 2.59 0.02
CA GLY A 37 0.60 2.76 -0.61
C GLY A 37 -0.63 2.90 0.28
N LEU A 38 -0.59 3.79 1.27
CA LEU A 38 -1.78 4.18 2.03
C LEU A 38 -2.78 4.91 1.13
N ILE A 39 -4.07 4.52 1.17
CA ILE A 39 -5.14 5.20 0.45
C ILE A 39 -5.96 6.00 1.45
N ILE A 40 -5.79 7.32 1.41
CA ILE A 40 -6.38 8.26 2.35
C ILE A 40 -7.75 8.73 1.83
N ASP A 41 -8.77 8.62 2.67
CA ASP A 41 -10.13 9.07 2.37
C ASP A 41 -10.34 10.53 2.82
N ASN A 42 -10.39 11.45 1.87
CA ASN A 42 -10.78 12.83 2.06
C ASN A 42 -12.05 13.16 1.26
N ALA A 43 -12.93 12.16 1.07
CA ALA A 43 -14.25 12.37 0.49
C ALA A 43 -15.20 13.08 1.48
N ILE A 44 -16.30 13.59 0.98
CA ILE A 44 -17.26 14.39 1.75
C ILE A 44 -18.62 13.69 1.78
N THR A 45 -19.06 13.13 0.66
CA THR A 45 -20.35 12.49 0.53
C THR A 45 -20.25 10.96 0.67
N ARG A 46 -21.39 10.34 0.93
CA ARG A 46 -21.48 8.87 0.95
C ARG A 46 -20.94 8.25 -0.36
N PHE A 47 -21.24 8.87 -1.50
CA PHE A 47 -20.78 8.37 -2.80
C PHE A 47 -19.26 8.44 -2.95
N GLY A 48 -18.64 9.50 -2.44
CA GLY A 48 -17.19 9.62 -2.40
C GLY A 48 -16.56 8.58 -1.49
N HIS A 49 -17.12 8.33 -0.31
CA HIS A 49 -16.65 7.28 0.60
C HIS A 49 -16.85 5.87 0.02
N ASP A 50 -17.97 5.61 -0.66
CA ASP A 50 -18.19 4.34 -1.36
C ASP A 50 -17.18 4.15 -2.50
N PHE A 51 -16.87 5.20 -3.27
CA PHE A 51 -15.83 5.18 -4.30
C PHE A 51 -14.46 4.87 -3.68
N HIS A 52 -14.06 5.55 -2.60
CA HIS A 52 -12.82 5.28 -1.88
C HIS A 52 -12.73 3.82 -1.44
N ARG A 53 -13.79 3.28 -0.84
CA ARG A 53 -13.84 1.89 -0.39
C ARG A 53 -13.61 0.90 -1.52
N TYR A 54 -14.35 1.02 -2.64
CA TYR A 54 -14.18 0.13 -3.78
C TYR A 54 -12.81 0.30 -4.47
N LEU A 55 -12.30 1.54 -4.53
CA LEU A 55 -10.96 1.81 -5.04
C LEU A 55 -9.89 1.13 -4.18
N SER A 56 -10.03 1.20 -2.85
CA SER A 56 -9.10 0.55 -1.92
C SER A 56 -9.10 -0.96 -2.09
N PHE A 57 -10.26 -1.59 -2.26
CA PHE A 57 -10.34 -3.02 -2.58
C PHE A 57 -9.69 -3.36 -3.92
N ALA A 58 -9.94 -2.57 -4.95
CA ALA A 58 -9.38 -2.81 -6.27
C ALA A 58 -7.85 -2.63 -6.34
N LEU A 59 -7.29 -1.83 -5.43
CA LEU A 59 -5.84 -1.56 -5.33
C LEU A 59 -5.15 -2.39 -4.25
N GLN A 60 -5.86 -3.25 -3.52
CA GLN A 60 -5.30 -4.01 -2.40
C GLN A 60 -4.09 -4.87 -2.79
N ASP A 61 -4.14 -5.48 -3.98
CA ASP A 61 -3.07 -6.32 -4.50
C ASP A 61 -2.16 -5.58 -5.51
N ALA A 62 -2.31 -4.25 -5.62
CA ALA A 62 -1.53 -3.47 -6.56
C ALA A 62 -0.07 -3.34 -6.09
N THR A 63 0.84 -3.84 -6.89
CA THR A 63 2.27 -3.68 -6.67
C THR A 63 2.79 -2.40 -7.30
N GLY A 64 3.76 -1.74 -6.64
CA GLY A 64 4.45 -0.57 -7.21
C GLY A 64 3.74 0.77 -6.99
N LEU A 65 2.79 0.84 -6.06
CA LEU A 65 2.26 2.09 -5.55
C LEU A 65 3.27 2.68 -4.55
N ASP A 66 4.28 3.38 -5.06
CA ASP A 66 5.27 4.05 -4.22
C ASP A 66 4.65 5.36 -3.70
N GLY A 67 4.19 5.39 -2.46
CA GLY A 67 3.62 6.56 -1.80
C GLY A 67 2.10 6.55 -1.70
N ASP A 68 1.57 7.55 -0.99
CA ASP A 68 0.17 7.63 -0.63
C ASP A 68 -0.72 8.11 -1.78
N LEU A 69 -1.90 7.53 -1.86
CA LEU A 69 -3.01 8.01 -2.66
C LEU A 69 -3.99 8.79 -1.79
N VAL A 70 -4.42 9.94 -2.23
CA VAL A 70 -5.44 10.73 -1.53
C VAL A 70 -6.67 10.87 -2.40
N VAL A 71 -7.78 10.29 -1.96
CA VAL A 71 -9.09 10.46 -2.61
C VAL A 71 -9.73 11.73 -2.09
N ARG A 72 -10.04 12.66 -2.99
CA ARG A 72 -10.71 13.91 -2.68
C ARG A 72 -12.01 14.07 -3.45
N GLU A 73 -12.91 14.85 -2.92
CA GLU A 73 -14.22 15.08 -3.50
C GLU A 73 -14.62 16.55 -3.43
N ARG A 74 -15.31 16.99 -4.48
CA ARG A 74 -16.00 18.28 -4.52
C ARG A 74 -17.45 18.05 -4.93
N PRO A 75 -18.39 18.06 -3.96
CA PRO A 75 -19.81 17.90 -4.26
C PRO A 75 -20.36 19.06 -5.08
N SER A 76 -21.26 18.75 -5.99
CA SER A 76 -22.02 19.73 -6.77
C SER A 76 -23.50 19.39 -6.72
N ALA A 77 -24.33 20.36 -6.37
CA ALA A 77 -25.78 20.18 -6.27
C ALA A 77 -26.46 19.83 -7.61
N ARG A 78 -25.83 20.12 -8.73
CA ARG A 78 -26.42 19.99 -10.07
C ARG A 78 -25.85 18.85 -10.88
N TRP A 79 -24.60 18.50 -10.70
CA TRP A 79 -23.85 17.60 -11.57
C TRP A 79 -23.33 16.34 -10.88
N GLY A 80 -23.72 16.09 -9.63
CA GLY A 80 -23.13 15.05 -8.81
C GLY A 80 -21.85 15.51 -8.14
N SER A 81 -20.93 14.59 -7.86
CA SER A 81 -19.66 14.88 -7.18
C SER A 81 -18.48 14.73 -8.12
N LEU A 82 -17.59 15.71 -8.14
CA LEU A 82 -16.29 15.55 -8.77
C LEU A 82 -15.37 14.85 -7.78
N VAL A 83 -14.91 13.64 -8.12
CA VAL A 83 -13.86 12.93 -7.37
C VAL A 83 -12.54 12.98 -8.12
N TRP A 84 -11.44 13.06 -7.39
CA TRP A 84 -10.11 12.90 -7.95
C TRP A 84 -9.20 12.19 -6.97
N VAL A 85 -8.17 11.58 -7.51
CA VAL A 85 -7.12 10.88 -6.74
C VAL A 85 -5.80 11.57 -7.00
N GLU A 86 -5.12 11.93 -5.92
CA GLU A 86 -3.78 12.52 -5.93
C GLU A 86 -2.75 11.47 -5.54
N HIS A 87 -1.60 11.51 -6.20
CA HIS A 87 -0.39 10.76 -5.86
C HIS A 87 0.80 11.70 -5.89
N GLY A 88 1.48 11.88 -4.75
CA GLY A 88 2.60 12.81 -4.65
C GLY A 88 2.27 14.22 -5.14
N GLN A 89 1.12 14.78 -4.74
CA GLN A 89 0.61 16.11 -5.12
C GLN A 89 0.21 16.25 -6.61
N ARG A 90 0.20 15.17 -7.38
CA ARG A 90 -0.27 15.16 -8.77
C ARG A 90 -1.62 14.45 -8.87
N ILE A 91 -2.55 15.01 -9.64
CA ILE A 91 -3.81 14.33 -9.94
C ILE A 91 -3.53 13.21 -10.93
N VAL A 92 -3.75 11.96 -10.50
CA VAL A 92 -3.58 10.76 -11.33
C VAL A 92 -4.89 10.24 -11.90
N TYR A 93 -6.02 10.64 -11.32
CA TYR A 93 -7.36 10.29 -11.79
C TYR A 93 -8.36 11.40 -11.44
N ARG A 94 -9.37 11.62 -12.30
CA ARG A 94 -10.46 12.57 -12.04
C ARG A 94 -11.71 12.19 -12.83
N ARG A 95 -12.87 12.17 -12.15
CA ARG A 95 -14.17 11.87 -12.77
C ARG A 95 -15.32 12.51 -12.00
N PHE A 96 -16.42 12.79 -12.70
CA PHE A 96 -17.70 13.11 -12.08
C PHE A 96 -18.44 11.82 -11.73
N LEU A 97 -18.86 11.68 -10.46
CA LEU A 97 -19.74 10.63 -9.99
C LEU A 97 -21.17 11.14 -10.03
N GLN A 98 -22.02 10.45 -10.75
CA GLN A 98 -23.47 10.68 -10.68
C GLN A 98 -24.03 9.92 -9.46
N PRO A 99 -25.16 10.36 -8.89
CA PRO A 99 -25.77 9.72 -7.73
C PRO A 99 -26.44 8.37 -8.10
N ASN A 100 -25.75 7.51 -8.81
CA ASN A 100 -26.17 6.15 -9.15
C ASN A 100 -25.24 5.14 -8.48
N VAL A 101 -25.70 4.55 -7.38
CA VAL A 101 -24.92 3.62 -6.55
C VAL A 101 -24.44 2.39 -7.31
N ALA A 102 -25.21 1.94 -8.32
CA ALA A 102 -24.91 0.70 -9.05
C ALA A 102 -23.63 0.77 -9.91
N GLU A 103 -23.16 1.96 -10.25
CA GLU A 103 -22.00 2.15 -11.13
C GLU A 103 -20.71 2.48 -10.38
N ILE A 104 -20.78 2.82 -9.09
CA ILE A 104 -19.60 3.31 -8.33
C ILE A 104 -18.51 2.25 -8.27
N GLU A 105 -18.85 0.99 -8.05
CA GLU A 105 -17.89 -0.11 -8.01
C GLU A 105 -17.19 -0.29 -9.36
N THR A 106 -17.93 -0.29 -10.46
CA THR A 106 -17.36 -0.38 -11.82
C THR A 106 -16.42 0.79 -12.10
N ILE A 107 -16.83 2.01 -11.72
CA ILE A 107 -16.04 3.23 -11.88
C ILE A 107 -14.75 3.15 -11.04
N ALA A 108 -14.83 2.63 -9.82
CA ALA A 108 -13.66 2.48 -8.94
C ALA A 108 -12.67 1.44 -9.49
N ASN A 109 -13.15 0.32 -10.03
CA ASN A 109 -12.30 -0.69 -10.66
C ASN A 109 -11.62 -0.14 -11.93
N GLU A 110 -12.33 0.62 -12.75
CA GLU A 110 -11.73 1.32 -13.90
C GLU A 110 -10.68 2.35 -13.43
N ALA A 111 -10.99 3.12 -12.39
CA ALA A 111 -10.09 4.09 -11.80
C ALA A 111 -8.80 3.43 -11.30
N ALA A 112 -8.89 2.30 -10.61
CA ALA A 112 -7.74 1.56 -10.12
C ALA A 112 -6.75 1.21 -11.24
N ARG A 113 -7.26 0.68 -12.35
CA ARG A 113 -6.45 0.36 -13.54
C ARG A 113 -5.77 1.61 -14.12
N LEU A 114 -6.51 2.70 -14.31
CA LEU A 114 -5.98 3.94 -14.86
C LEU A 114 -4.95 4.60 -13.95
N ILE A 115 -5.15 4.54 -12.63
CA ILE A 115 -4.21 5.06 -11.62
C ILE A 115 -2.89 4.30 -11.71
N GLN A 116 -2.91 2.97 -11.72
CA GLN A 116 -1.71 2.15 -11.84
C GLN A 116 -0.95 2.45 -13.14
N GLU A 117 -1.67 2.57 -14.25
CA GLU A 117 -1.09 2.91 -15.55
C GLU A 117 -0.43 4.29 -15.53
N ASN A 118 -1.09 5.30 -14.97
CA ASN A 118 -0.56 6.66 -14.88
C ASN A 118 0.65 6.76 -13.95
N ILE A 119 0.64 6.08 -12.80
CA ILE A 119 1.78 6.04 -11.88
C ILE A 119 2.98 5.37 -12.55
N SER A 120 2.78 4.22 -13.18
CA SER A 120 3.84 3.50 -13.90
C SER A 120 4.43 4.35 -15.03
N ARG A 121 3.60 5.05 -15.79
CA ARG A 121 4.03 5.95 -16.86
C ARG A 121 4.85 7.13 -16.31
N ASN A 122 4.38 7.76 -15.22
CA ASN A 122 5.08 8.86 -14.58
C ASN A 122 6.46 8.42 -14.04
N LYS A 123 6.53 7.21 -13.44
CA LYS A 123 7.79 6.64 -12.97
C LYS A 123 8.79 6.43 -14.09
N LEU A 124 8.36 5.88 -15.23
CA LEU A 124 9.20 5.72 -16.40
C LEU A 124 9.68 7.07 -16.98
N GLN A 125 8.80 8.06 -17.03
CA GLN A 125 9.18 9.41 -17.52
C GLN A 125 10.22 10.06 -16.62
N ASN A 126 10.08 9.95 -15.30
CA ASN A 126 11.05 10.49 -14.35
C ASN A 126 12.42 9.82 -14.49
N LEU A 127 12.47 8.49 -14.63
CA LEU A 127 13.71 7.75 -14.86
C LEU A 127 14.41 8.16 -16.15
N LEU A 128 13.66 8.41 -17.22
CA LEU A 128 14.21 8.85 -18.49
C LEU A 128 14.76 10.29 -18.41
N LEU A 129 14.10 11.17 -17.64
CA LEU A 129 14.55 12.55 -17.45
C LEU A 129 15.83 12.62 -16.60
N ASP A 130 15.90 11.83 -15.50
CA ASP A 130 17.09 11.77 -14.65
C ASP A 130 18.30 11.23 -15.43
N THR A 131 18.11 10.25 -16.32
CA THR A 131 19.19 9.73 -17.14
C THR A 131 19.70 10.76 -18.15
N TYR A 132 18.82 11.63 -18.65
CA TYR A 132 19.21 12.67 -19.63
C TYR A 132 19.94 13.86 -18.99
N ASP A 133 19.70 14.12 -17.71
CA ASP A 133 20.36 15.20 -16.96
C ASP A 133 21.78 14.78 -16.54
N MET A 134 22.02 13.51 -16.23
CA MET A 134 23.34 12.98 -15.91
C MET A 134 24.33 13.03 -17.10
N ASP A 135 23.85 12.83 -18.33
CA ASP A 135 24.70 12.92 -19.56
C ASP A 135 25.17 14.35 -19.86
N ARG A 136 24.59 15.34 -19.18
CA ARG A 136 24.90 16.77 -19.48
C ARG A 136 25.98 17.34 -18.58
N ASP A 137 26.26 16.73 -17.45
CA ASP A 137 27.27 17.17 -16.48
C ASP A 137 28.68 16.60 -16.76
N GLU A 138 28.84 15.72 -17.76
CA GLU A 138 30.12 15.11 -18.13
C GLU A 138 30.85 15.82 -19.31
N LEU A 139 30.41 17.01 -19.75
CA LEU A 139 31.08 17.83 -20.73
C LEU A 139 31.54 19.16 -20.13
#